data_89622f8bf7a49010eca78c6b011df69b
#
_entry.id   89622f8bf7a49010eca78c6b011df69b
#
_cell.length_a   1.000
_cell.length_b   1.000
_cell.length_c   1.000
_cell.angle_alpha   90.00
_cell.angle_beta   90.00
_cell.angle_gamma   90.00
#
_symmetry.space_group_name_H-M   'P 1'
#
loop_
_entity.id
_entity.type
_entity.pdbx_description
1 polymer ?
#
loop_
_entity_poly.entity_id
_entity_poly.type
_entity_poly.pdbx_seq_one_letter_code
_entity_poly.pdbx_strand_id
1 'polypeptide(L)'
;KNNVLILVYLNFNGKKFSWDQEKNEPGDCQLEVWSIRSLDGGKTWVDNQRLLSGYNPNFFGLIQTSSGRVVVPLQHLVSNPGRLVVCSFYSDDEGLSWSRSNWIDLGGHGHHDGAFEPAIAELPDGRLLMLIRTGLDRFWQAISEDGRYWRRIEPSSIEASSSPGYLLKLQ
;
A
#
# COMPACT_ATOMS: atom_id res chain seq x y z
N LYS A 1 -1.10 20.97 -9.33
CA LYS A 1 -0.71 22.32 -9.78
C LYS A 1 -0.14 22.33 -11.21
N ASN A 2 0.50 21.24 -11.65
CA ASN A 2 1.20 21.19 -12.95
C ASN A 2 0.55 20.23 -13.96
N ASN A 3 -0.69 19.79 -13.77
CA ASN A 3 -1.39 18.82 -14.61
C ASN A 3 -0.66 17.49 -14.81
N VAL A 4 0.19 17.09 -13.86
CA VAL A 4 0.84 15.79 -13.87
C VAL A 4 -0.16 14.73 -13.45
N LEU A 5 -0.29 13.69 -14.26
CA LEU A 5 -1.00 12.48 -13.90
C LEU A 5 0.00 11.44 -13.42
N ILE A 6 -0.34 10.73 -12.37
CA ILE A 6 0.45 9.63 -11.84
C ILE A 6 -0.41 8.37 -11.88
N LEU A 7 0.11 7.34 -12.53
CA LEU A 7 -0.48 6.01 -12.52
C LEU A 7 0.44 5.08 -11.72
N VAL A 8 -0.11 4.46 -10.68
CA VAL A 8 0.52 3.33 -9.99
C VAL A 8 -0.20 2.07 -10.42
N TYR A 9 0.52 1.00 -10.75
CA TYR A 9 -0.07 -0.21 -11.30
C TYR A 9 0.71 -1.47 -10.92
N LEU A 10 0.02 -2.61 -10.97
CA LEU A 10 0.63 -3.92 -10.82
C LEU A 10 1.10 -4.41 -12.19
N ASN A 11 2.37 -4.76 -12.30
CA ASN A 11 2.92 -5.31 -13.53
C ASN A 11 2.67 -6.82 -13.58
N PHE A 12 1.70 -7.23 -14.38
CA PHE A 12 1.35 -8.63 -14.57
C PHE A 12 2.28 -9.40 -15.51
N ASN A 13 3.20 -8.71 -16.19
CA ASN A 13 4.25 -9.38 -16.95
C ASN A 13 5.18 -10.14 -16.00
N GLY A 14 5.22 -11.46 -16.14
CA GLY A 14 5.99 -12.31 -15.25
C GLY A 14 5.37 -12.55 -13.89
N LYS A 15 4.04 -12.25 -13.70
CA LYS A 15 3.33 -12.62 -12.49
C LYS A 15 3.49 -14.12 -12.21
N LYS A 16 3.89 -14.43 -10.98
CA LYS A 16 3.96 -15.78 -10.46
C LYS A 16 3.31 -15.83 -9.07
N PHE A 17 2.66 -16.93 -8.78
CA PHE A 17 2.17 -17.21 -7.45
C PHE A 17 2.16 -18.72 -7.23
N SER A 18 2.85 -19.17 -6.19
CA SER A 18 2.75 -20.51 -5.66
C SER A 18 2.77 -20.47 -4.13
N TRP A 19 2.11 -21.42 -3.51
CA TRP A 19 2.05 -21.56 -2.07
C TRP A 19 2.30 -23.01 -1.69
N ASP A 20 3.30 -23.25 -0.84
CA ASP A 20 3.58 -24.55 -0.26
C ASP A 20 2.60 -24.80 0.89
N GLN A 21 1.62 -25.66 0.66
CA GLN A 21 0.56 -25.95 1.63
C GLN A 21 1.07 -26.71 2.86
N GLU A 22 2.11 -27.50 2.73
CA GLU A 22 2.65 -28.29 3.84
C GLU A 22 3.44 -27.41 4.81
N LYS A 23 4.24 -26.50 4.27
CA LYS A 23 5.03 -25.54 5.06
C LYS A 23 4.26 -24.29 5.42
N ASN A 24 3.13 -24.06 4.78
CA ASN A 24 2.36 -22.81 4.84
C ASN A 24 3.22 -21.57 4.49
N GLU A 25 4.02 -21.67 3.41
CA GLU A 25 4.99 -20.66 3.00
C GLU A 25 4.84 -20.29 1.51
N PRO A 26 5.18 -19.04 1.13
CA PRO A 26 5.25 -18.66 -0.27
C PRO A 26 6.39 -19.41 -0.98
N GLY A 27 6.10 -19.90 -2.17
CA GLY A 27 7.09 -20.40 -3.11
C GLY A 27 7.55 -19.30 -4.09
N ASP A 28 7.51 -19.58 -5.40
CA ASP A 28 7.85 -18.59 -6.43
C ASP A 28 6.69 -17.59 -6.58
N CYS A 29 6.86 -16.41 -6.00
CA CYS A 29 5.85 -15.34 -5.96
C CYS A 29 6.43 -14.04 -6.50
N GLN A 30 5.81 -13.49 -7.56
CA GLN A 30 6.21 -12.23 -8.16
C GLN A 30 4.98 -11.48 -8.68
N LEU A 31 4.81 -10.25 -8.25
CA LEU A 31 3.86 -9.27 -8.79
C LEU A 31 4.33 -7.88 -8.34
N GLU A 32 5.01 -7.19 -9.21
CA GLU A 32 5.70 -5.93 -8.89
C GLU A 32 4.74 -4.73 -8.98
N VAL A 33 5.02 -3.72 -8.16
CA VAL A 33 4.35 -2.41 -8.24
C VAL A 33 5.24 -1.44 -9.01
N TRP A 34 4.64 -0.76 -9.95
CA TRP A 34 5.30 0.24 -10.79
C TRP A 34 4.54 1.57 -10.77
N SER A 35 5.23 2.65 -11.07
CA SER A 35 4.64 3.97 -11.32
C SER A 35 5.09 4.53 -12.65
N ILE A 36 4.24 5.37 -13.24
CA ILE A 36 4.52 6.08 -14.48
C ILE A 36 3.79 7.43 -14.43
N ARG A 37 4.31 8.43 -15.14
CA ARG A 37 3.79 9.80 -15.14
C ARG A 37 3.36 10.23 -16.54
N SER A 38 2.40 11.13 -16.59
CA SER A 38 2.09 11.89 -17.81
C SER A 38 2.17 13.38 -17.52
N LEU A 39 2.79 14.13 -18.40
CA LEU A 39 2.96 15.59 -18.32
C LEU A 39 2.06 16.34 -19.31
N ASP A 40 1.27 15.62 -20.10
CA ASP A 40 0.49 16.15 -21.22
C ASP A 40 -0.99 15.72 -21.20
N GLY A 41 -1.52 15.44 -20.01
CA GLY A 41 -2.92 15.05 -19.82
C GLY A 41 -3.24 13.60 -20.24
N GLY A 42 -2.26 12.71 -20.12
CA GLY A 42 -2.42 11.27 -20.40
C GLY A 42 -2.16 10.87 -21.84
N LYS A 43 -1.67 11.76 -22.69
CA LYS A 43 -1.37 11.45 -24.10
C LYS A 43 -0.09 10.64 -24.24
N THR A 44 0.93 10.98 -23.45
CA THR A 44 2.19 10.23 -23.37
C THR A 44 2.53 9.93 -21.91
N TRP A 45 3.30 8.87 -21.71
CA TRP A 45 3.70 8.40 -20.39
C TRP A 45 5.21 8.24 -20.31
N VAL A 46 5.81 8.79 -19.24
CA VAL A 46 7.27 8.88 -19.04
C VAL A 46 7.62 8.46 -17.60
N ASP A 47 8.91 8.36 -17.30
CA ASP A 47 9.44 8.07 -15.96
C ASP A 47 8.89 6.77 -15.35
N ASN A 48 8.81 5.72 -16.18
CA ASN A 48 8.37 4.41 -15.72
C ASN A 48 9.40 3.81 -14.76
N GLN A 49 8.98 3.53 -13.51
CA GLN A 49 9.88 3.04 -12.46
C GLN A 49 9.22 2.00 -11.57
N ARG A 50 10.01 1.03 -11.12
CA ARG A 50 9.57 0.01 -10.17
C ARG A 50 9.62 0.57 -8.75
N LEU A 51 8.48 0.59 -8.06
CA LEU A 51 8.39 0.99 -6.65
C LEU A 51 8.75 -0.18 -5.71
N LEU A 52 8.18 -1.34 -5.96
CA LEU A 52 8.35 -2.49 -5.07
C LEU A 52 8.43 -3.80 -5.86
N SER A 53 9.48 -4.56 -5.60
CA SER A 53 9.66 -5.91 -6.13
C SER A 53 8.96 -6.95 -5.25
N GLY A 54 9.01 -8.24 -5.66
CA GLY A 54 8.36 -9.34 -4.95
C GLY A 54 6.88 -9.45 -5.25
N TYR A 55 6.09 -9.99 -4.35
CA TYR A 55 4.66 -10.22 -4.56
C TYR A 55 3.82 -9.21 -3.78
N ASN A 56 3.12 -8.37 -4.51
CA ASN A 56 2.32 -7.26 -3.98
C ASN A 56 0.91 -7.36 -4.57
N PRO A 57 0.03 -8.21 -4.00
CA PRO A 57 -1.18 -8.65 -4.71
C PRO A 57 -2.23 -7.56 -4.91
N ASN A 58 -2.20 -6.51 -4.11
CA ASN A 58 -3.19 -5.44 -4.20
C ASN A 58 -2.72 -4.12 -3.57
N PHE A 59 -3.34 -3.01 -3.97
CA PHE A 59 -3.30 -1.73 -3.28
C PHE A 59 -4.62 -0.98 -3.53
N PHE A 60 -5.03 -0.13 -2.58
CA PHE A 60 -6.27 0.61 -2.66
C PHE A 60 -6.01 2.12 -2.61
N GLY A 61 -6.10 2.73 -3.77
CA GLY A 61 -6.04 4.17 -3.93
C GLY A 61 -4.62 4.74 -3.79
N LEU A 62 -4.56 6.01 -4.09
CA LEU A 62 -3.46 6.87 -3.77
C LEU A 62 -4.06 8.24 -3.46
N ILE A 63 -3.43 9.01 -2.59
CA ILE A 63 -3.89 10.34 -2.23
C ILE A 63 -2.81 11.38 -2.51
N GLN A 64 -3.24 12.60 -2.78
CA GLN A 64 -2.40 13.77 -2.66
C GLN A 64 -2.81 14.52 -1.38
N THR A 65 -1.85 14.73 -0.49
CA THR A 65 -2.07 15.47 0.75
C THR A 65 -2.22 16.97 0.50
N SER A 66 -2.72 17.70 1.48
CA SER A 66 -2.81 19.18 1.43
C SER A 66 -1.44 19.85 1.27
N SER A 67 -0.36 19.21 1.71
CA SER A 67 1.02 19.68 1.48
C SER A 67 1.53 19.43 0.05
N GLY A 68 0.80 18.63 -0.76
CA GLY A 68 1.18 18.27 -2.13
C GLY A 68 1.90 16.93 -2.26
N ARG A 69 2.25 16.27 -1.15
CA ARG A 69 2.83 14.93 -1.15
C ARG A 69 1.86 13.91 -1.71
N VAL A 70 2.34 13.04 -2.57
CA VAL A 70 1.59 11.87 -3.04
C VAL A 70 1.94 10.68 -2.17
N VAL A 71 0.93 9.93 -1.70
CA VAL A 71 1.12 8.75 -0.85
C VAL A 71 0.28 7.59 -1.38
N VAL A 72 0.90 6.43 -1.58
CA VAL A 72 0.24 5.19 -2.01
C VAL A 72 0.46 4.09 -0.98
N PRO A 73 -0.61 3.51 -0.41
CA PRO A 73 -0.49 2.37 0.49
C PRO A 73 -0.28 1.08 -0.30
N LEU A 74 0.61 0.23 0.15
CA LEU A 74 0.94 -1.03 -0.51
C LEU A 74 0.96 -2.17 0.51
N GLN A 75 0.69 -3.38 0.02
CA GLN A 75 0.92 -4.62 0.76
C GLN A 75 2.02 -5.45 0.08
N HIS A 76 2.67 -6.30 0.85
CA HIS A 76 3.78 -7.13 0.41
C HIS A 76 3.75 -8.48 1.10
N LEU A 77 4.04 -9.54 0.36
CA LEU A 77 4.17 -10.89 0.90
C LEU A 77 5.60 -11.12 1.36
N VAL A 78 5.75 -11.46 2.62
CA VAL A 78 7.02 -11.90 3.23
C VAL A 78 6.99 -13.40 3.53
N SER A 79 8.15 -13.98 3.78
CA SER A 79 8.32 -15.40 4.16
C SER A 79 8.97 -15.53 5.54
N ASN A 80 8.94 -16.74 6.10
CA ASN A 80 9.55 -17.14 7.36
C ASN A 80 9.07 -16.33 8.59
N PRO A 81 7.79 -16.37 8.97
CA PRO A 81 6.69 -17.10 8.35
C PRO A 81 6.03 -16.30 7.22
N GLY A 82 5.41 -17.03 6.26
CA GLY A 82 4.65 -16.46 5.16
C GLY A 82 3.46 -15.66 5.64
N ARG A 83 3.41 -14.36 5.33
CA ARG A 83 2.32 -13.44 5.70
C ARG A 83 2.37 -12.15 4.91
N LEU A 84 1.35 -11.36 5.02
CA LEU A 84 1.28 -10.04 4.41
C LEU A 84 1.67 -8.94 5.42
N VAL A 85 2.42 -7.97 4.92
CA VAL A 85 2.80 -6.75 5.63
C VAL A 85 2.42 -5.54 4.79
N VAL A 86 2.25 -4.36 5.40
CA VAL A 86 1.90 -3.15 4.68
C VAL A 86 2.91 -2.03 4.91
N CYS A 87 2.97 -1.12 3.95
CA CYS A 87 3.72 0.12 4.02
C CYS A 87 3.03 1.20 3.17
N SER A 88 3.64 2.36 3.04
CA SER A 88 3.33 3.32 1.99
C SER A 88 4.58 3.72 1.23
N PHE A 89 4.40 4.12 -0.01
CA PHE A 89 5.37 4.88 -0.76
C PHE A 89 4.89 6.33 -0.84
N TYR A 90 5.84 7.26 -0.82
CA TYR A 90 5.52 8.68 -0.93
C TYR A 90 6.47 9.39 -1.89
N SER A 91 5.96 10.45 -2.52
CA SER A 91 6.69 11.31 -3.43
C SER A 91 6.41 12.77 -3.10
N ASP A 92 7.46 13.59 -3.07
CA ASP A 92 7.41 15.05 -2.86
C ASP A 92 7.61 15.84 -4.16
N ASP A 93 7.85 15.14 -5.28
CA ASP A 93 8.23 15.69 -6.58
C ASP A 93 7.32 15.19 -7.73
N GLU A 94 6.03 15.07 -7.43
CA GLU A 94 5.00 14.69 -8.42
C GLU A 94 5.28 13.30 -9.06
N GLY A 95 5.81 12.35 -8.27
CA GLY A 95 6.06 10.98 -8.68
C GLY A 95 7.37 10.79 -9.47
N LEU A 96 8.25 11.80 -9.54
CA LEU A 96 9.56 11.66 -10.19
C LEU A 96 10.48 10.75 -9.39
N SER A 97 10.43 10.85 -8.06
CA SER A 97 11.10 9.92 -7.15
C SER A 97 10.19 9.47 -6.02
N TRP A 98 10.48 8.30 -5.48
CA TRP A 98 9.68 7.67 -4.43
C TRP A 98 10.55 7.16 -3.29
N SER A 99 10.04 7.30 -2.08
CA SER A 99 10.62 6.72 -0.88
C SER A 99 9.59 5.85 -0.17
N ARG A 100 10.05 4.84 0.55
CA ARG A 100 9.19 3.92 1.30
C ARG A 100 9.15 4.29 2.79
N SER A 101 7.97 4.17 3.40
CA SER A 101 7.80 4.25 4.85
C SER A 101 8.35 3.01 5.57
N ASN A 102 8.22 2.96 6.89
CA ASN A 102 8.42 1.72 7.65
C ASN A 102 7.38 0.66 7.25
N TRP A 103 7.73 -0.61 7.46
CA TRP A 103 6.77 -1.71 7.41
C TRP A 103 5.89 -1.72 8.66
N ILE A 104 4.62 -2.09 8.47
CA ILE A 104 3.71 -2.50 9.54
C ILE A 104 3.50 -3.99 9.37
N ASP A 105 3.92 -4.75 10.38
CA ASP A 105 3.85 -6.18 10.47
C ASP A 105 3.06 -6.55 11.72
N LEU A 106 1.92 -7.19 11.54
CA LEU A 106 1.04 -7.60 12.64
C LEU A 106 1.22 -9.08 13.01
N GLY A 107 2.28 -9.70 12.48
CA GLY A 107 2.50 -11.14 12.63
C GLY A 107 1.56 -11.97 11.75
N GLY A 108 1.37 -13.23 12.13
CA GLY A 108 0.55 -14.18 11.37
C GLY A 108 1.37 -15.19 10.60
N HIS A 109 0.69 -16.21 10.04
CA HIS A 109 1.29 -17.25 9.21
C HIS A 109 0.25 -17.82 8.25
N GLY A 110 0.22 -17.34 7.03
CA GLY A 110 -0.71 -17.75 6.00
C GLY A 110 -0.80 -16.77 4.86
N HIS A 111 -1.23 -17.21 3.70
CA HIS A 111 -1.27 -16.36 2.51
C HIS A 111 -2.39 -15.28 2.56
N HIS A 112 -3.31 -15.39 3.50
CA HIS A 112 -4.32 -14.38 3.84
C HIS A 112 -4.23 -14.00 5.33
N ASP A 113 -3.00 -13.90 5.86
CA ASP A 113 -2.78 -13.53 7.24
C ASP A 113 -1.81 -12.35 7.35
N GLY A 114 -1.84 -11.65 8.49
CA GLY A 114 -1.06 -10.45 8.75
C GLY A 114 -1.81 -9.15 8.51
N ALA A 115 -1.10 -8.17 7.96
CA ALA A 115 -1.60 -6.85 7.59
C ALA A 115 -1.74 -6.76 6.06
N PHE A 116 -2.92 -6.42 5.55
CA PHE A 116 -3.13 -6.37 4.10
C PHE A 116 -4.22 -5.37 3.70
N GLU A 117 -4.28 -5.08 2.41
CA GLU A 117 -5.26 -4.19 1.78
C GLU A 117 -5.45 -2.85 2.53
N PRO A 118 -4.36 -2.07 2.72
CA PRO A 118 -4.42 -0.81 3.44
C PRO A 118 -5.13 0.26 2.62
N ALA A 119 -5.98 1.05 3.29
CA ALA A 119 -6.56 2.27 2.74
C ALA A 119 -6.09 3.47 3.55
N ILE A 120 -5.86 4.63 2.91
CA ILE A 120 -5.38 5.84 3.57
C ILE A 120 -6.27 7.04 3.30
N ALA A 121 -6.31 7.97 4.26
CA ALA A 121 -6.90 9.29 4.10
C ALA A 121 -6.13 10.32 4.92
N GLU A 122 -6.17 11.58 4.46
CA GLU A 122 -5.68 12.72 5.22
C GLU A 122 -6.75 13.21 6.19
N LEU A 123 -6.40 13.32 7.47
CA LEU A 123 -7.24 13.85 8.53
C LEU A 123 -7.34 15.40 8.44
N PRO A 124 -8.33 16.02 9.11
CA PRO A 124 -8.48 17.49 9.12
C PRO A 124 -7.26 18.24 9.66
N ASP A 125 -6.47 17.62 10.54
CA ASP A 125 -5.26 18.21 11.13
C ASP A 125 -3.98 17.96 10.29
N GLY A 126 -4.12 17.37 9.10
CA GLY A 126 -3.03 17.10 8.17
C GLY A 126 -2.32 15.76 8.40
N ARG A 127 -2.59 15.07 9.51
CA ARG A 127 -2.07 13.71 9.72
C ARG A 127 -2.75 12.72 8.77
N LEU A 128 -2.11 11.59 8.58
CA LEU A 128 -2.64 10.50 7.76
C LEU A 128 -3.13 9.36 8.64
N LEU A 129 -4.30 8.84 8.32
CA LEU A 129 -4.85 7.60 8.86
C LEU A 129 -4.67 6.49 7.82
N MET A 130 -4.14 5.36 8.24
CA MET A 130 -4.20 4.11 7.49
C MET A 130 -5.16 3.15 8.21
N LEU A 131 -6.17 2.64 7.50
CA LEU A 131 -6.94 1.48 7.93
C LEU A 131 -6.38 0.25 7.24
N ILE A 132 -6.17 -0.82 8.01
CA ILE A 132 -5.49 -2.03 7.60
C ILE A 132 -6.46 -3.20 7.78
N ARG A 133 -6.76 -3.90 6.69
CA ARG A 133 -7.47 -5.18 6.77
C ARG A 133 -6.61 -6.22 7.46
N THR A 134 -7.21 -7.04 8.30
CA THR A 134 -6.56 -8.15 8.98
C THR A 134 -7.43 -9.41 8.94
N GLY A 135 -6.87 -10.57 9.26
CA GLY A 135 -7.62 -11.78 9.56
C GLY A 135 -8.26 -11.78 10.96
N LEU A 136 -8.02 -10.76 11.75
CA LEU A 136 -8.62 -10.52 13.06
C LEU A 136 -10.00 -9.86 12.89
N ASP A 137 -10.87 -9.96 13.81
CA ASP A 137 -12.30 -9.56 13.76
C ASP A 137 -12.55 -8.04 13.53
N ARG A 138 -11.51 -7.24 13.30
CA ARG A 138 -11.61 -5.79 13.09
C ARG A 138 -10.51 -5.23 12.22
N PHE A 139 -10.72 -4.03 11.69
CA PHE A 139 -9.64 -3.25 11.10
C PHE A 139 -8.62 -2.85 12.17
N TRP A 140 -7.36 -2.83 11.79
CA TRP A 140 -6.33 -2.12 12.53
C TRP A 140 -6.12 -0.75 11.91
N GLN A 141 -5.54 0.16 12.68
CA GLN A 141 -5.24 1.52 12.24
C GLN A 141 -3.82 1.91 12.60
N ALA A 142 -3.28 2.82 11.78
CA ALA A 142 -2.00 3.46 12.06
C ALA A 142 -2.11 4.95 11.72
N ILE A 143 -1.36 5.78 12.44
CA ILE A 143 -1.30 7.22 12.22
C ILE A 143 0.12 7.60 11.78
N SER A 144 0.21 8.52 10.83
CA SER A 144 1.45 9.16 10.41
C SER A 144 1.28 10.66 10.34
N GLU A 145 2.30 11.41 10.73
CA GLU A 145 2.32 12.88 10.61
C GLU A 145 2.37 13.32 9.13
N ASP A 146 3.01 12.52 8.28
CA ASP A 146 3.27 12.93 6.91
C ASP A 146 3.44 11.77 5.89
N GLY A 147 3.14 10.53 6.28
CA GLY A 147 3.24 9.33 5.45
C GLY A 147 4.64 8.70 5.37
N ARG A 148 5.67 9.31 6.01
CA ARG A 148 7.04 8.76 6.04
C ARG A 148 7.20 7.68 7.09
N TYR A 149 6.50 7.81 8.21
CA TYR A 149 6.61 6.87 9.31
C TYR A 149 5.26 6.66 9.98
N TRP A 150 4.80 5.42 10.02
CA TRP A 150 3.55 5.00 10.66
C TRP A 150 3.78 4.62 12.11
N ARG A 151 2.95 5.16 13.00
CA ARG A 151 2.98 4.98 14.44
C ARG A 151 1.57 4.66 14.96
N ARG A 152 1.44 4.44 16.26
CA ARG A 152 0.15 4.16 16.91
C ARG A 152 -0.61 3.06 16.19
N ILE A 153 0.08 1.94 15.98
CA ILE A 153 -0.49 0.77 15.31
C ILE A 153 -1.32 0.03 16.34
N GLU A 154 -2.63 0.05 16.19
CA GLU A 154 -3.59 -0.47 17.18
C GLU A 154 -4.88 -0.97 16.52
N PRO A 155 -5.66 -1.85 17.19
CA PRO A 155 -6.97 -2.23 16.68
C PRO A 155 -7.91 -1.02 16.66
N SER A 156 -8.67 -0.86 15.57
CA SER A 156 -9.71 0.17 15.48
C SER A 156 -11.00 -0.26 16.17
N SER A 157 -11.94 0.67 16.31
CA SER A 157 -13.30 0.37 16.79
C SER A 157 -14.20 -0.26 15.71
N ILE A 158 -13.71 -0.37 14.45
CA ILE A 158 -14.51 -0.88 13.33
C ILE A 158 -14.36 -2.39 13.27
N GLU A 159 -15.42 -3.10 13.64
CA GLU A 159 -15.52 -4.54 13.43
C GLU A 159 -15.63 -4.84 11.93
N ALA A 160 -14.96 -5.86 11.49
CA ALA A 160 -14.92 -6.23 10.08
C ALA A 160 -14.72 -7.75 9.91
N SER A 161 -15.43 -8.30 8.97
CA SER A 161 -15.34 -9.72 8.59
C SER A 161 -14.25 -9.92 7.52
N SER A 162 -13.02 -9.51 7.80
CA SER A 162 -11.88 -9.67 6.87
C SER A 162 -12.20 -9.28 5.41
N SER A 163 -12.75 -8.07 5.22
CA SER A 163 -13.03 -7.49 3.90
C SER A 163 -12.22 -6.21 3.69
N PRO A 164 -11.82 -5.86 2.46
CA PRO A 164 -11.13 -4.61 2.20
C PRO A 164 -12.03 -3.41 2.53
N GLY A 165 -11.42 -2.36 3.04
CA GLY A 165 -12.06 -1.07 3.27
C GLY A 165 -11.57 -0.02 2.27
N TYR A 166 -12.36 1.04 2.07
CA TYR A 166 -11.96 2.21 1.32
C TYR A 166 -12.20 3.47 2.15
N LEU A 167 -11.26 4.40 2.12
CA LEU A 167 -11.38 5.69 2.79
C LEU A 167 -11.54 6.79 1.76
N LEU A 168 -12.51 7.67 1.96
CA LEU A 168 -12.73 8.87 1.15
C LEU A 168 -12.85 10.06 2.09
N LYS A 169 -12.00 11.07 1.88
CA LYS A 169 -12.15 12.38 2.51
C LYS A 169 -13.19 13.18 1.73
N LEU A 170 -14.29 13.55 2.37
CA LEU A 170 -15.25 14.50 1.80
C LEU A 170 -14.75 15.93 2.01
N GLN A 171 -14.96 16.77 1.01
CA GLN A 171 -14.63 18.19 1.06
C GLN A 171 -15.79 19.00 1.63
#